data_894103f842bce296bb84fbb00c077397
#
_entry.id   894103f842bce296bb84fbb00c077397
#
_cell.length_a   1.000
_cell.length_b   1.000
_cell.length_c   1.000
_cell.angle_alpha   90.00
_cell.angle_beta   90.00
_cell.angle_gamma   90.00
#
_symmetry.space_group_name_H-M   'P 1'
#
loop_
_entity.id
_entity.type
_entity.pdbx_description
1 polymer ?
#
loop_
_entity_poly.entity_id
_entity_poly.type
_entity_poly.pdbx_seq_one_letter_code
_entity_poly.pdbx_strand_id
1 'polypeptide(L)'
;MKDMTRHSSARLLAATTAVLLLGACSSQSSPSSASPKICGISDASGWDSNASQTPAKRAIAQAASEIGGETTLATGAGELKGLLEDGCTIIVSEGQGIAEATTQAAHKYSKVRFIAVDSDFVAGGKPSEVSNGKVVASKATQGAYLAGYATAGMTTTGTIAGFGGVETSERQALMDAFMQGIDAYNQAYGTSIRFLGWDPTRLKGTFTGSDDESSIKDAATKALSGGADILVPFADAGNQGALRALEEAGNNSAQRLVWM
;
A
#
# COMPACT_ATOMS: atom_id res chain seq x y z
N MET A 1 25.15 28.28 -84.30
CA MET A 1 24.28 28.02 -85.45
C MET A 1 22.89 27.95 -84.85
N LYS A 2 22.22 29.09 -84.99
CA LYS A 2 20.98 29.29 -85.80
C LYS A 2 19.80 28.56 -85.18
N ASP A 3 18.70 29.08 -84.92
CA ASP A 3 17.94 30.33 -85.15
C ASP A 3 16.68 30.21 -84.35
N MET A 4 16.24 31.16 -83.49
CA MET A 4 15.37 32.25 -83.81
C MET A 4 14.04 31.88 -84.52
N THR A 5 12.95 32.07 -83.83
CA THR A 5 11.80 32.92 -84.23
C THR A 5 10.61 32.59 -83.28
N ARG A 6 10.09 33.52 -82.50
CA ARG A 6 9.10 34.60 -82.67
C ARG A 6 7.70 34.14 -83.12
N HIS A 7 6.76 34.42 -82.37
CA HIS A 7 5.52 35.24 -82.47
C HIS A 7 4.45 34.74 -81.49
N SER A 8 3.94 35.55 -80.69
CA SER A 8 3.00 36.68 -80.70
C SER A 8 1.59 36.25 -80.25
N SER A 9 1.22 36.88 -79.19
CA SER A 9 -0.08 37.49 -78.83
C SER A 9 -1.39 36.77 -79.18
N ALA A 10 -2.16 36.51 -78.14
CA ALA A 10 -3.59 36.88 -78.11
C ALA A 10 -4.07 36.92 -76.68
N ARG A 11 -4.57 38.11 -76.32
CA ARG A 11 -5.31 38.35 -75.10
C ARG A 11 -6.69 37.74 -75.25
N LEU A 12 -7.21 37.04 -74.23
CA LEU A 12 -8.66 37.00 -73.95
C LEU A 12 -8.88 36.99 -72.45
N LEU A 13 -9.52 38.03 -72.00
CA LEU A 13 -10.12 38.14 -70.69
C LEU A 13 -11.29 37.13 -70.63
N ALA A 14 -11.33 36.38 -69.55
CA ALA A 14 -12.61 35.81 -69.10
C ALA A 14 -12.63 35.78 -67.60
N ALA A 15 -13.71 36.31 -67.11
CA ALA A 15 -14.04 36.71 -65.77
C ALA A 15 -14.05 35.57 -64.73
N THR A 16 -13.47 35.86 -63.65
CA THR A 16 -13.83 35.59 -62.23
C THR A 16 -15.15 34.92 -61.95
N THR A 17 -15.07 33.77 -61.30
CA THR A 17 -15.99 33.36 -60.22
C THR A 17 -15.19 32.67 -59.13
N ALA A 18 -14.81 33.46 -58.14
CA ALA A 18 -14.26 32.91 -56.90
C ALA A 18 -15.39 32.31 -56.08
N VAL A 19 -15.51 31.00 -56.09
CA VAL A 19 -16.33 30.27 -55.11
C VAL A 19 -15.49 30.12 -53.87
N LEU A 20 -15.79 30.96 -52.88
CA LEU A 20 -15.37 30.81 -51.50
C LEU A 20 -16.07 29.58 -50.90
N LEU A 21 -15.46 28.42 -51.00
CA LEU A 21 -15.77 27.26 -50.16
C LEU A 21 -15.23 27.57 -48.74
N LEU A 22 -16.08 28.22 -47.94
CA LEU A 22 -15.94 28.20 -46.49
C LEU A 22 -16.11 26.77 -46.04
N GLY A 23 -15.00 26.05 -45.99
CA GLY A 23 -14.90 24.79 -45.26
C GLY A 23 -15.21 25.10 -43.80
N ALA A 24 -16.43 24.84 -43.39
CA ALA A 24 -16.76 24.68 -41.99
C ALA A 24 -15.94 23.49 -41.48
N CYS A 25 -14.76 23.76 -40.89
CA CYS A 25 -14.17 22.82 -39.94
C CYS A 25 -15.18 22.68 -38.81
N SER A 26 -16.11 21.75 -38.95
CA SER A 26 -16.78 21.19 -37.78
C SER A 26 -15.67 20.64 -36.91
N SER A 27 -15.30 21.41 -35.89
CA SER A 27 -14.60 20.85 -34.74
C SER A 27 -15.46 19.73 -34.25
N GLN A 28 -15.16 18.49 -34.70
CA GLN A 28 -15.55 17.33 -33.99
C GLN A 28 -14.93 17.49 -32.62
N SER A 29 -15.74 17.94 -31.65
CA SER A 29 -15.45 17.81 -30.26
C SER A 29 -15.29 16.30 -30.07
N SER A 30 -14.04 15.85 -30.04
CA SER A 30 -13.71 14.54 -29.47
C SER A 30 -14.50 14.45 -28.15
N PRO A 31 -15.18 13.33 -27.89
CA PRO A 31 -15.84 13.17 -26.60
C PRO A 31 -14.78 13.51 -25.54
N SER A 32 -15.03 14.55 -24.77
CA SER A 32 -14.22 14.90 -23.61
C SER A 32 -14.18 13.62 -22.78
N SER A 33 -13.08 12.88 -22.87
CA SER A 33 -12.83 11.82 -21.90
C SER A 33 -12.72 12.54 -20.58
N ALA A 34 -13.77 12.46 -19.78
CA ALA A 34 -13.74 12.99 -18.42
C ALA A 34 -12.44 12.48 -17.78
N SER A 35 -11.68 13.40 -17.18
CA SER A 35 -10.44 13.01 -16.50
C SER A 35 -10.74 11.87 -15.53
N PRO A 36 -9.94 10.83 -15.49
CA PRO A 36 -10.21 9.69 -14.63
C PRO A 36 -10.23 10.13 -13.17
N LYS A 37 -11.22 9.67 -12.41
CA LYS A 37 -11.31 9.92 -10.98
C LYS A 37 -10.81 8.69 -10.23
N ILE A 38 -9.72 8.85 -9.47
CA ILE A 38 -9.13 7.81 -8.64
C ILE A 38 -9.58 8.00 -7.21
N CYS A 39 -10.30 7.04 -6.67
CA CYS A 39 -10.84 7.14 -5.33
C CYS A 39 -10.23 6.08 -4.41
N GLY A 40 -9.98 6.45 -3.17
CA GLY A 40 -9.49 5.56 -2.15
C GLY A 40 -10.56 5.24 -1.13
N ILE A 41 -10.59 4.00 -0.66
CA ILE A 41 -11.39 3.58 0.47
C ILE A 41 -10.58 2.73 1.41
N SER A 42 -10.53 3.11 2.69
CA SER A 42 -9.90 2.33 3.74
C SER A 42 -10.94 1.61 4.59
N ASP A 43 -10.52 0.64 5.36
CA ASP A 43 -11.34 0.08 6.43
C ASP A 43 -11.52 1.08 7.59
N ALA A 44 -12.09 0.63 8.70
CA ALA A 44 -12.39 1.48 9.84
C ALA A 44 -11.15 2.09 10.52
N SER A 45 -9.94 1.57 10.27
CA SER A 45 -8.69 2.15 10.78
C SER A 45 -8.35 3.50 10.13
N GLY A 46 -8.89 3.76 8.94
CA GLY A 46 -8.75 5.03 8.23
C GLY A 46 -7.40 5.20 7.52
N TRP A 47 -7.28 6.33 6.81
CA TRP A 47 -6.09 6.68 6.02
C TRP A 47 -4.95 7.27 6.83
N ASP A 48 -5.23 7.72 8.04
CA ASP A 48 -4.31 8.45 8.92
C ASP A 48 -4.03 7.68 10.21
N SER A 49 -4.04 6.34 10.15
CA SER A 49 -3.59 5.54 11.27
C SER A 49 -2.12 5.83 11.54
N ASN A 50 -1.90 6.83 12.38
CA ASN A 50 -0.64 7.31 12.95
C ASN A 50 0.39 7.96 12.01
N ALA A 51 0.34 9.29 12.02
CA ALA A 51 1.42 10.25 11.75
C ALA A 51 2.14 10.19 10.40
N SER A 52 2.02 9.15 9.61
CA SER A 52 2.47 9.12 8.23
C SER A 52 1.32 8.71 7.33
N GLN A 53 1.06 9.51 6.31
CA GLN A 53 0.14 9.15 5.24
C GLN A 53 0.49 7.75 4.74
N THR A 54 -0.48 6.85 4.67
CA THR A 54 -0.22 5.50 4.17
C THR A 54 0.38 5.55 2.76
N PRO A 55 1.21 4.60 2.38
CA PRO A 55 1.76 4.55 1.02
C PRO A 55 0.68 4.57 -0.06
N ALA A 56 -0.46 3.90 0.16
CA ALA A 56 -1.58 3.89 -0.78
C ALA A 56 -2.22 5.27 -0.96
N LYS A 57 -2.45 6.04 0.12
CA LYS A 57 -2.97 7.41 0.06
C LYS A 57 -2.07 8.31 -0.78
N ARG A 58 -0.75 8.23 -0.58
CA ARG A 58 0.23 8.99 -1.37
C ARG A 58 0.23 8.58 -2.83
N ALA A 59 0.19 7.27 -3.11
CA ALA A 59 0.16 6.74 -4.46
C ALA A 59 -1.11 7.17 -5.23
N ILE A 60 -2.27 7.21 -4.58
CA ILE A 60 -3.53 7.73 -5.15
C ILE A 60 -3.37 9.20 -5.56
N ALA A 61 -2.87 10.04 -4.66
CA ALA A 61 -2.69 11.46 -4.93
C ALA A 61 -1.67 11.70 -6.05
N GLN A 62 -0.56 10.98 -6.04
CA GLN A 62 0.46 11.07 -7.08
C GLN A 62 -0.08 10.62 -8.43
N ALA A 63 -0.73 9.46 -8.52
CA ALA A 63 -1.29 8.93 -9.76
C ALA A 63 -2.33 9.89 -10.36
N ALA A 64 -3.22 10.46 -9.55
CA ALA A 64 -4.20 11.44 -10.02
C ALA A 64 -3.51 12.70 -10.56
N SER A 65 -2.48 13.20 -9.87
CA SER A 65 -1.71 14.37 -10.33
C SER A 65 -1.03 14.12 -11.69
N GLU A 66 -0.44 12.94 -11.88
CA GLU A 66 0.26 12.56 -13.11
C GLU A 66 -0.67 12.47 -14.33
N ILE A 67 -1.93 12.07 -14.14
CA ILE A 67 -2.91 11.92 -15.23
C ILE A 67 -3.90 13.09 -15.34
N GLY A 68 -3.71 14.16 -14.54
CA GLY A 68 -4.64 15.28 -14.51
C GLY A 68 -6.05 14.89 -14.03
N GLY A 69 -6.14 13.90 -13.15
CA GLY A 69 -7.37 13.38 -12.58
C GLY A 69 -7.71 13.99 -11.23
N GLU A 70 -8.88 13.59 -10.71
CA GLU A 70 -9.36 13.98 -9.37
C GLU A 70 -9.23 12.82 -8.38
N THR A 71 -9.20 13.15 -7.08
CA THR A 71 -9.20 12.14 -6.01
C THR A 71 -10.30 12.38 -4.99
N THR A 72 -10.85 11.30 -4.45
CA THR A 72 -11.72 11.33 -3.28
C THR A 72 -11.31 10.18 -2.35
N LEU A 73 -11.20 10.44 -1.06
CA LEU A 73 -10.88 9.44 -0.05
C LEU A 73 -12.07 9.25 0.90
N ALA A 74 -12.38 8.01 1.22
CA ALA A 74 -13.44 7.63 2.15
C ALA A 74 -12.94 6.56 3.12
N THR A 75 -13.69 6.33 4.20
CA THR A 75 -13.37 5.34 5.23
C THR A 75 -14.61 4.53 5.57
N GLY A 76 -14.46 3.21 5.60
CA GLY A 76 -15.54 2.28 5.91
C GLY A 76 -16.35 1.84 4.69
N ALA A 77 -16.76 0.58 4.71
CA ALA A 77 -17.43 -0.07 3.57
C ALA A 77 -18.75 0.62 3.14
N GLY A 78 -19.41 1.34 4.04
CA GLY A 78 -20.65 2.07 3.75
C GLY A 78 -20.49 3.20 2.73
N GLU A 79 -19.27 3.78 2.63
CA GLU A 79 -18.98 4.91 1.75
C GLU A 79 -18.67 4.47 0.30
N LEU A 80 -18.41 3.18 0.07
CA LEU A 80 -18.01 2.66 -1.25
C LEU A 80 -19.05 2.96 -2.33
N LYS A 81 -20.34 2.87 -1.98
CA LYS A 81 -21.42 3.19 -2.91
C LYS A 81 -21.40 4.66 -3.32
N GLY A 82 -21.16 5.57 -2.38
CA GLY A 82 -21.05 7.01 -2.66
C GLY A 82 -19.92 7.31 -3.64
N LEU A 83 -18.74 6.74 -3.46
CA LEU A 83 -17.61 6.88 -4.37
C LEU A 83 -17.95 6.44 -5.81
N LEU A 84 -18.70 5.33 -5.94
CA LEU A 84 -19.10 4.82 -7.25
C LEU A 84 -20.16 5.72 -7.92
N GLU A 85 -21.08 6.28 -7.15
CA GLU A 85 -22.10 7.25 -7.62
C GLU A 85 -21.46 8.58 -7.99
N ASP A 86 -20.39 8.98 -7.33
CA ASP A 86 -19.58 10.17 -7.64
C ASP A 86 -18.70 10.03 -8.89
N GLY A 87 -18.81 8.91 -9.60
CA GLY A 87 -18.13 8.69 -10.87
C GLY A 87 -16.67 8.26 -10.77
N CYS A 88 -16.26 7.68 -9.66
CA CYS A 88 -14.93 7.07 -9.55
C CYS A 88 -14.74 5.96 -10.59
N THR A 89 -13.69 6.07 -11.40
CA THR A 89 -13.37 5.11 -12.45
C THR A 89 -12.34 4.07 -11.99
N ILE A 90 -11.57 4.43 -10.96
CA ILE A 90 -10.60 3.56 -10.27
C ILE A 90 -10.88 3.66 -8.77
N ILE A 91 -11.06 2.52 -8.13
CA ILE A 91 -11.19 2.39 -6.67
C ILE A 91 -9.95 1.67 -6.14
N VAL A 92 -9.24 2.32 -5.23
CA VAL A 92 -8.15 1.71 -4.45
C VAL A 92 -8.66 1.43 -3.05
N SER A 93 -8.75 0.16 -2.67
CA SER A 93 -9.17 -0.27 -1.34
C SER A 93 -7.98 -0.72 -0.51
N GLU A 94 -7.92 -0.31 0.75
CA GLU A 94 -6.86 -0.68 1.69
C GLU A 94 -7.46 -1.27 2.97
N GLY A 95 -6.95 -2.40 3.39
CA GLY A 95 -7.34 -3.09 4.60
C GLY A 95 -8.32 -4.25 4.39
N GLN A 96 -8.23 -5.24 5.30
CA GLN A 96 -9.04 -6.47 5.23
C GLN A 96 -10.52 -6.23 5.53
N GLY A 97 -10.83 -5.22 6.36
CA GLY A 97 -12.21 -4.94 6.80
C GLY A 97 -13.16 -4.53 5.69
N ILE A 98 -12.65 -4.12 4.50
CA ILE A 98 -13.48 -3.75 3.33
C ILE A 98 -13.34 -4.71 2.16
N ALA A 99 -12.55 -5.77 2.28
CA ALA A 99 -12.25 -6.70 1.19
C ALA A 99 -13.51 -7.30 0.54
N GLU A 100 -14.47 -7.74 1.35
CA GLU A 100 -15.71 -8.33 0.85
C GLU A 100 -16.61 -7.31 0.14
N ALA A 101 -16.76 -6.11 0.72
CA ALA A 101 -17.53 -5.03 0.10
C ALA A 101 -16.92 -4.60 -1.24
N THR A 102 -15.58 -4.50 -1.30
CA THR A 102 -14.84 -4.19 -2.52
C THR A 102 -15.05 -5.28 -3.58
N THR A 103 -15.02 -6.55 -3.19
CA THR A 103 -15.26 -7.68 -4.10
C THR A 103 -16.67 -7.64 -4.69
N GLN A 104 -17.69 -7.43 -3.85
CA GLN A 104 -19.07 -7.31 -4.29
C GLN A 104 -19.26 -6.14 -5.26
N ALA A 105 -18.63 -4.99 -4.96
CA ALA A 105 -18.67 -3.84 -5.86
C ALA A 105 -17.96 -4.12 -7.19
N ALA A 106 -16.81 -4.78 -7.18
CA ALA A 106 -16.08 -5.13 -8.39
C ALA A 106 -16.89 -6.05 -9.32
N HIS A 107 -17.58 -7.04 -8.78
CA HIS A 107 -18.49 -7.87 -9.58
C HIS A 107 -19.66 -7.08 -10.17
N LYS A 108 -20.20 -6.11 -9.43
CA LYS A 108 -21.35 -5.31 -9.86
C LYS A 108 -20.98 -4.23 -10.87
N TYR A 109 -19.82 -3.60 -10.73
CA TYR A 109 -19.40 -2.43 -11.51
C TYR A 109 -18.24 -2.77 -12.46
N SER A 110 -18.50 -3.58 -13.47
CA SER A 110 -17.48 -4.14 -14.38
C SER A 110 -16.67 -3.10 -15.17
N LYS A 111 -17.16 -1.86 -15.28
CA LYS A 111 -16.45 -0.75 -15.95
C LYS A 111 -15.50 0.01 -15.03
N VAL A 112 -15.62 -0.14 -13.72
CA VAL A 112 -14.72 0.44 -12.72
C VAL A 112 -13.55 -0.51 -12.51
N ARG A 113 -12.35 0.03 -12.33
CA ARG A 113 -11.17 -0.75 -11.96
C ARG A 113 -11.00 -0.74 -10.45
N PHE A 114 -10.68 -1.91 -9.89
CA PHE A 114 -10.46 -2.05 -8.45
C PHE A 114 -9.03 -2.49 -8.17
N ILE A 115 -8.40 -1.87 -7.19
CA ILE A 115 -7.06 -2.20 -6.72
C ILE A 115 -7.18 -2.48 -5.22
N ALA A 116 -6.94 -3.72 -4.81
CA ALA A 116 -6.87 -4.09 -3.41
C ALA A 116 -5.41 -4.01 -2.94
N VAL A 117 -5.14 -3.18 -1.93
CA VAL A 117 -3.80 -2.99 -1.35
C VAL A 117 -3.75 -3.69 -0.01
N ASP A 118 -2.74 -4.54 0.18
CA ASP A 118 -2.52 -5.37 1.37
C ASP A 118 -3.78 -6.12 1.84
N SER A 119 -4.62 -6.47 0.86
CA SER A 119 -5.82 -7.29 1.05
C SER A 119 -6.11 -8.09 -0.23
N ASP A 120 -6.93 -9.12 -0.11
CA ASP A 120 -7.39 -9.92 -1.24
C ASP A 120 -8.84 -9.58 -1.59
N PHE A 121 -9.26 -9.94 -2.82
CA PHE A 121 -10.68 -10.03 -3.13
C PHE A 121 -11.22 -11.31 -2.51
N VAL A 122 -12.26 -11.18 -1.67
CA VAL A 122 -12.84 -12.31 -0.93
C VAL A 122 -14.35 -12.30 -1.01
N ALA A 123 -14.96 -13.49 -1.04
CA ALA A 123 -16.40 -13.70 -0.96
C ALA A 123 -16.68 -14.81 0.05
N GLY A 124 -17.44 -14.49 1.11
CA GLY A 124 -17.71 -15.43 2.20
C GLY A 124 -16.43 -15.91 2.89
N GLY A 125 -15.44 -15.03 3.05
CA GLY A 125 -14.16 -15.33 3.67
C GLY A 125 -13.20 -16.21 2.84
N LYS A 126 -13.47 -16.40 1.55
CA LYS A 126 -12.61 -17.17 0.63
C LYS A 126 -12.12 -16.30 -0.52
N PRO A 127 -10.91 -16.55 -1.06
CA PRO A 127 -10.43 -15.85 -2.24
C PRO A 127 -11.44 -15.89 -3.39
N SER A 128 -11.62 -14.75 -4.05
CA SER A 128 -12.56 -14.56 -5.16
C SER A 128 -11.85 -13.94 -6.35
N GLU A 129 -12.06 -14.50 -7.55
CA GLU A 129 -11.52 -13.91 -8.76
C GLU A 129 -12.38 -12.72 -9.22
N VAL A 130 -11.71 -11.62 -9.56
CA VAL A 130 -12.33 -10.38 -10.02
C VAL A 130 -11.64 -9.94 -11.30
N SER A 131 -12.36 -9.93 -12.42
CA SER A 131 -11.79 -9.65 -13.75
C SER A 131 -11.36 -8.19 -13.97
N ASN A 132 -11.94 -7.25 -13.24
CA ASN A 132 -11.64 -5.82 -13.26
C ASN A 132 -10.85 -5.38 -12.00
N GLY A 133 -10.33 -6.35 -11.24
CA GLY A 133 -9.57 -6.16 -10.01
C GLY A 133 -8.08 -6.53 -10.16
N LYS A 134 -7.25 -5.87 -9.35
CA LYS A 134 -5.82 -6.17 -9.19
C LYS A 134 -5.46 -6.12 -7.71
N VAL A 135 -4.79 -7.16 -7.23
CA VAL A 135 -4.20 -7.17 -5.88
C VAL A 135 -2.78 -6.61 -5.95
N VAL A 136 -2.47 -5.73 -5.03
CA VAL A 136 -1.13 -5.20 -4.76
C VAL A 136 -0.82 -5.54 -3.31
N ALA A 137 -0.08 -6.61 -3.11
CA ALA A 137 0.31 -7.07 -1.78
C ALA A 137 1.79 -6.82 -1.55
N SER A 138 2.13 -6.35 -0.36
CA SER A 138 3.50 -6.34 0.13
C SER A 138 3.92 -7.77 0.51
N LYS A 139 5.20 -8.08 0.29
CA LYS A 139 5.77 -9.34 0.78
C LYS A 139 6.28 -9.17 2.22
N ALA A 140 5.42 -8.70 3.10
CA ALA A 140 5.78 -8.33 4.47
C ALA A 140 6.46 -9.47 5.23
N THR A 141 6.01 -10.73 5.05
CA THR A 141 6.65 -11.91 5.65
C THR A 141 8.09 -12.12 5.16
N GLN A 142 8.39 -11.82 3.88
CA GLN A 142 9.78 -11.88 3.39
C GLN A 142 10.63 -10.78 4.03
N GLY A 143 10.07 -9.58 4.19
CA GLY A 143 10.71 -8.48 4.93
C GLY A 143 10.97 -8.86 6.39
N ALA A 144 9.98 -9.45 7.07
CA ALA A 144 10.10 -9.92 8.44
C ALA A 144 11.21 -11.00 8.58
N TYR A 145 11.27 -11.96 7.66
CA TYR A 145 12.34 -12.96 7.64
C TYR A 145 13.74 -12.31 7.53
N LEU A 146 13.91 -11.39 6.56
CA LEU A 146 15.18 -10.69 6.38
C LEU A 146 15.54 -9.83 7.59
N ALA A 147 14.55 -9.16 8.20
CA ALA A 147 14.73 -8.40 9.42
C ALA A 147 15.16 -9.31 10.59
N GLY A 148 14.54 -10.48 10.75
CA GLY A 148 14.92 -11.46 11.76
C GLY A 148 16.36 -11.95 11.59
N TYR A 149 16.75 -12.27 10.36
CA TYR A 149 18.13 -12.68 10.05
C TYR A 149 19.15 -11.57 10.37
N ALA A 150 18.89 -10.35 9.93
CA ALA A 150 19.78 -9.21 10.22
C ALA A 150 19.84 -8.89 11.71
N THR A 151 18.70 -8.93 12.40
CA THR A 151 18.59 -8.64 13.85
C THR A 151 19.36 -9.66 14.68
N ALA A 152 19.37 -10.93 14.26
CA ALA A 152 20.14 -11.98 14.92
C ALA A 152 21.63 -11.66 14.98
N GLY A 153 22.18 -11.05 13.92
CA GLY A 153 23.58 -10.60 13.90
C GLY A 153 23.88 -9.37 14.77
N MET A 154 22.85 -8.73 15.33
CA MET A 154 23.00 -7.46 16.09
C MET A 154 22.84 -7.64 17.59
N THR A 155 22.26 -8.74 18.06
CA THR A 155 22.07 -8.98 19.50
C THR A 155 23.39 -9.21 20.21
N THR A 156 23.50 -8.66 21.41
CA THR A 156 24.66 -8.84 22.30
C THR A 156 24.37 -9.79 23.46
N THR A 157 23.10 -9.95 23.83
CA THR A 157 22.65 -10.89 24.88
C THR A 157 22.24 -12.26 24.33
N GLY A 158 22.11 -12.37 23.01
CA GLY A 158 21.53 -13.56 22.36
C GLY A 158 20.02 -13.69 22.59
N THR A 159 19.34 -12.61 22.98
CA THR A 159 17.90 -12.65 23.28
C THR A 159 17.20 -11.46 22.63
N ILE A 160 16.29 -11.77 21.72
CA ILE A 160 15.43 -10.84 20.99
C ILE A 160 14.00 -11.08 21.46
N ALA A 161 13.18 -10.07 21.64
CA ALA A 161 11.78 -10.23 22.05
C ALA A 161 10.81 -9.60 21.06
N GLY A 162 9.86 -10.40 20.57
CA GLY A 162 8.71 -9.94 19.79
C GLY A 162 7.44 -9.92 20.63
N PHE A 163 6.60 -8.93 20.39
CA PHE A 163 5.28 -8.80 21.02
C PHE A 163 4.37 -7.97 20.12
N GLY A 164 3.08 -8.24 20.18
CA GLY A 164 2.09 -7.54 19.39
C GLY A 164 1.00 -6.88 20.23
N GLY A 165 0.20 -6.06 19.58
CA GLY A 165 -1.01 -5.51 20.15
C GLY A 165 -2.20 -6.48 20.04
N VAL A 166 -3.19 -6.16 19.20
CA VAL A 166 -4.29 -7.09 18.88
C VAL A 166 -3.73 -8.29 18.08
N GLU A 167 -4.09 -9.51 18.50
CA GLU A 167 -3.69 -10.73 17.80
C GLU A 167 -4.44 -10.82 16.45
N THR A 168 -3.68 -10.89 15.35
CA THR A 168 -4.19 -11.14 14.00
C THR A 168 -3.38 -12.22 13.31
N SER A 169 -3.97 -12.89 12.31
CA SER A 169 -3.25 -13.89 11.51
C SER A 169 -2.03 -13.30 10.77
N GLU A 170 -2.12 -12.05 10.38
CA GLU A 170 -1.01 -11.32 9.73
C GLU A 170 0.16 -11.13 10.70
N ARG A 171 -0.11 -10.60 11.90
CA ARG A 171 0.93 -10.42 12.93
C ARG A 171 1.56 -11.74 13.36
N GLN A 172 0.75 -12.79 13.48
CA GLN A 172 1.28 -14.14 13.72
C GLN A 172 2.23 -14.58 12.60
N ALA A 173 1.85 -14.38 11.33
CA ALA A 173 2.69 -14.71 10.18
C ALA A 173 3.99 -13.87 10.13
N LEU A 174 3.94 -12.59 10.52
CA LEU A 174 5.12 -11.74 10.61
C LEU A 174 6.07 -12.19 11.72
N MET A 175 5.55 -12.52 12.92
CA MET A 175 6.36 -13.02 14.04
C MET A 175 7.01 -14.37 13.70
N ASP A 176 6.25 -15.25 13.03
CA ASP A 176 6.75 -16.56 12.59
C ASP A 176 7.87 -16.39 11.55
N ALA A 177 7.68 -15.57 10.55
CA ALA A 177 8.68 -15.28 9.53
C ALA A 177 9.94 -14.64 10.13
N PHE A 178 9.78 -13.72 11.09
CA PHE A 178 10.90 -13.09 11.79
C PHE A 178 11.72 -14.14 12.55
N MET A 179 11.07 -15.04 13.28
CA MET A 179 11.71 -16.16 13.97
C MET A 179 12.46 -17.07 13.01
N GLN A 180 11.84 -17.44 11.87
CA GLN A 180 12.52 -18.24 10.84
C GLN A 180 13.80 -17.57 10.33
N GLY A 181 13.82 -16.24 10.24
CA GLY A 181 15.04 -15.49 9.91
C GLY A 181 16.12 -15.65 10.96
N ILE A 182 15.78 -15.61 12.25
CA ILE A 182 16.73 -15.86 13.36
C ILE A 182 17.26 -17.29 13.31
N ASP A 183 16.37 -18.25 13.06
CA ASP A 183 16.77 -19.68 12.96
C ASP A 183 17.72 -19.91 11.80
N ALA A 184 17.49 -19.28 10.66
CA ALA A 184 18.41 -19.34 9.52
C ALA A 184 19.79 -18.74 9.86
N TYR A 185 19.85 -17.64 10.62
CA TYR A 185 21.10 -17.09 11.11
C TYR A 185 21.79 -18.06 12.08
N ASN A 186 21.04 -18.62 13.04
CA ASN A 186 21.57 -19.61 13.98
C ASN A 186 22.20 -20.81 13.25
N GLN A 187 21.53 -21.32 12.22
CA GLN A 187 22.06 -22.43 11.40
C GLN A 187 23.32 -22.02 10.63
N ALA A 188 23.34 -20.83 10.05
CA ALA A 188 24.45 -20.36 9.23
C ALA A 188 25.73 -20.10 10.04
N TYR A 189 25.58 -19.63 11.29
CA TYR A 189 26.70 -19.20 12.13
C TYR A 189 26.93 -20.05 13.38
N GLY A 190 26.15 -21.11 13.58
CA GLY A 190 26.28 -22.00 14.76
C GLY A 190 25.95 -21.29 16.08
N THR A 191 25.05 -20.32 16.06
CA THR A 191 24.62 -19.56 17.25
C THR A 191 23.34 -20.15 17.86
N SER A 192 22.91 -19.66 19.03
CA SER A 192 21.71 -20.10 19.74
C SER A 192 20.89 -18.90 20.22
N ILE A 193 20.67 -17.94 19.32
CA ILE A 193 19.90 -16.73 19.59
C ILE A 193 18.45 -17.11 19.76
N ARG A 194 17.82 -16.57 20.81
CA ARG A 194 16.43 -16.86 21.17
C ARG A 194 15.52 -15.72 20.76
N PHE A 195 14.34 -16.08 20.24
CA PHE A 195 13.24 -15.15 20.01
C PHE A 195 12.15 -15.40 21.05
N LEU A 196 12.02 -14.48 22.01
CA LEU A 196 10.97 -14.54 23.02
C LEU A 196 9.67 -13.97 22.46
N GLY A 197 8.55 -14.52 22.94
CA GLY A 197 7.22 -14.00 22.62
C GLY A 197 6.57 -14.64 21.40
N TRP A 198 7.15 -15.69 20.81
CA TRP A 198 6.53 -16.50 19.77
C TRP A 198 6.81 -18.00 19.97
N ASP A 199 5.77 -18.82 19.87
CA ASP A 199 5.83 -20.28 19.86
C ASP A 199 5.28 -20.79 18.52
N PRO A 200 6.14 -21.19 17.56
CA PRO A 200 5.73 -21.62 16.23
C PRO A 200 4.96 -22.96 16.26
N THR A 201 5.16 -23.78 17.29
CA THR A 201 4.48 -25.08 17.40
C THR A 201 3.00 -24.92 17.74
N ARG A 202 2.69 -23.91 18.56
CA ARG A 202 1.32 -23.64 19.00
C ARG A 202 0.69 -22.48 18.24
N LEU A 203 1.45 -21.79 17.40
CA LEU A 203 1.08 -20.52 16.76
C LEU A 203 0.55 -19.50 17.79
N LYS A 204 1.30 -19.37 18.89
CA LYS A 204 0.97 -18.49 20.02
C LYS A 204 2.05 -17.46 20.24
N GLY A 205 1.62 -16.20 20.41
CA GLY A 205 2.51 -15.09 20.65
C GLY A 205 2.18 -14.31 21.93
N THR A 206 3.07 -13.41 22.28
CA THR A 206 2.83 -12.38 23.28
C THR A 206 2.04 -11.26 22.64
N PHE A 207 0.73 -11.24 22.85
CA PHE A 207 -0.16 -10.18 22.39
C PHE A 207 -0.82 -9.49 23.60
N THR A 208 -0.87 -8.17 23.58
CA THR A 208 -1.44 -7.37 24.69
C THR A 208 -2.96 -7.26 24.61
N GLY A 209 -3.54 -7.58 23.44
CA GLY A 209 -4.97 -7.41 23.17
C GLY A 209 -5.37 -5.99 22.77
N SER A 210 -4.44 -5.05 22.79
CA SER A 210 -4.64 -3.65 22.40
C SER A 210 -3.41 -3.08 21.72
N ASP A 211 -3.60 -2.21 20.74
CA ASP A 211 -2.53 -1.49 20.03
C ASP A 211 -2.20 -0.14 20.69
N ASP A 212 -2.62 0.08 21.95
CA ASP A 212 -2.30 1.31 22.67
C ASP A 212 -0.85 1.33 23.16
N GLU A 213 -0.29 2.54 23.23
CA GLU A 213 1.11 2.78 23.61
C GLU A 213 1.47 2.22 24.99
N SER A 214 0.52 2.29 25.96
CA SER A 214 0.80 1.87 27.33
C SER A 214 0.90 0.35 27.45
N SER A 215 0.02 -0.39 26.80
CA SER A 215 0.04 -1.87 26.79
C SER A 215 1.31 -2.40 26.12
N ILE A 216 1.73 -1.77 25.03
CA ILE A 216 2.97 -2.14 24.33
C ILE A 216 4.20 -1.78 25.15
N LYS A 217 4.20 -0.62 25.85
CA LYS A 217 5.28 -0.25 26.77
C LYS A 217 5.45 -1.27 27.91
N ASP A 218 4.35 -1.76 28.48
CA ASP A 218 4.39 -2.77 29.53
C ASP A 218 4.96 -4.10 29.02
N ALA A 219 4.59 -4.52 27.81
CA ALA A 219 5.15 -5.71 27.17
C ALA A 219 6.66 -5.54 26.90
N ALA A 220 7.07 -4.39 26.39
CA ALA A 220 8.47 -4.03 26.15
C ALA A 220 9.30 -4.04 27.43
N THR A 221 8.78 -3.46 28.52
CA THR A 221 9.45 -3.43 29.84
C THR A 221 9.66 -4.84 30.39
N LYS A 222 8.67 -5.73 30.24
CA LYS A 222 8.81 -7.15 30.59
C LYS A 222 9.86 -7.86 29.75
N ALA A 223 9.92 -7.58 28.45
CA ALA A 223 10.89 -8.15 27.54
C ALA A 223 12.34 -7.75 27.93
N LEU A 224 12.55 -6.47 28.23
CA LEU A 224 13.86 -5.95 28.72
C LEU A 224 14.24 -6.63 30.05
N SER A 225 13.30 -6.73 30.98
CA SER A 225 13.51 -7.44 32.27
C SER A 225 13.81 -8.93 32.08
N GLY A 226 13.33 -9.52 30.99
CA GLY A 226 13.63 -10.89 30.57
C GLY A 226 15.00 -11.08 29.89
N GLY A 227 15.80 -10.01 29.78
CA GLY A 227 17.15 -10.04 29.22
C GLY A 227 17.22 -9.81 27.71
N ALA A 228 16.13 -9.41 27.06
CA ALA A 228 16.17 -9.02 25.66
C ALA A 228 16.91 -7.68 25.50
N ASP A 229 17.84 -7.63 24.56
CA ASP A 229 18.49 -6.38 24.16
C ASP A 229 17.94 -5.80 22.86
N ILE A 230 17.11 -6.58 22.15
CA ILE A 230 16.41 -6.10 20.96
C ILE A 230 14.91 -6.34 21.10
N LEU A 231 14.15 -5.27 20.95
CA LEU A 231 12.69 -5.29 20.97
C LEU A 231 12.12 -5.20 19.56
N VAL A 232 11.10 -6.00 19.28
CA VAL A 232 10.44 -6.08 17.98
C VAL A 232 8.93 -6.00 18.17
N PRO A 233 8.35 -4.80 18.26
CA PRO A 233 6.91 -4.63 18.39
C PRO A 233 6.20 -4.80 17.04
N PHE A 234 5.05 -5.49 17.07
CA PHE A 234 4.12 -5.70 15.96
C PHE A 234 2.75 -5.11 16.33
N ALA A 235 2.70 -3.80 16.53
CA ALA A 235 1.53 -3.12 17.10
C ALA A 235 1.23 -1.76 16.46
N ASP A 236 1.65 -1.55 15.22
CA ASP A 236 1.42 -0.31 14.47
C ASP A 236 1.73 0.95 15.32
N ALA A 237 0.68 1.70 15.66
CA ALA A 237 0.78 2.89 16.49
C ALA A 237 1.35 2.63 17.88
N GLY A 238 1.01 1.50 18.46
CA GLY A 238 1.50 1.08 19.76
C GLY A 238 3.00 0.90 19.84
N ASN A 239 3.68 0.75 18.68
CA ASN A 239 5.14 0.61 18.62
C ASN A 239 5.89 1.75 19.34
N GLN A 240 5.28 2.93 19.48
CA GLN A 240 5.83 4.03 20.28
C GLN A 240 6.05 3.63 21.76
N GLY A 241 5.19 2.75 22.29
CA GLY A 241 5.35 2.23 23.65
C GLY A 241 6.67 1.49 23.86
N ALA A 242 7.13 0.73 22.86
CA ALA A 242 8.43 0.07 22.95
C ALA A 242 9.60 1.07 22.98
N LEU A 243 9.49 2.17 22.23
CA LEU A 243 10.48 3.25 22.29
C LEU A 243 10.50 3.89 23.67
N ARG A 244 9.33 4.18 24.27
CA ARG A 244 9.24 4.72 25.64
C ARG A 244 9.86 3.79 26.68
N ALA A 245 9.66 2.48 26.55
CA ALA A 245 10.29 1.52 27.46
C ALA A 245 11.82 1.56 27.39
N LEU A 246 12.41 1.71 26.20
CA LEU A 246 13.85 1.87 26.02
C LEU A 246 14.36 3.19 26.61
N GLU A 247 13.65 4.29 26.40
CA GLU A 247 13.99 5.60 26.96
C GLU A 247 14.01 5.55 28.50
N GLU A 248 13.01 4.93 29.14
CA GLU A 248 12.92 4.77 30.59
C GLU A 248 13.96 3.79 31.16
N ALA A 249 14.38 2.79 30.36
CA ALA A 249 15.47 1.90 30.75
C ALA A 249 16.87 2.55 30.67
N GLY A 250 16.94 3.84 30.28
CA GLY A 250 18.15 4.63 30.30
C GLY A 250 18.95 4.61 29.00
N ASN A 251 18.33 4.30 27.86
CA ASN A 251 18.95 4.34 26.52
C ASN A 251 20.34 3.67 26.47
N ASN A 252 20.42 2.45 27.00
CA ASN A 252 21.65 1.69 26.94
C ASN A 252 22.03 1.46 25.45
N SER A 253 23.26 1.83 25.07
CA SER A 253 23.77 1.71 23.71
C SER A 253 23.74 0.29 23.13
N ALA A 254 23.58 -0.74 23.99
CA ALA A 254 23.38 -2.12 23.57
C ALA A 254 21.94 -2.45 23.20
N GLN A 255 20.96 -1.68 23.69
CA GLN A 255 19.54 -1.92 23.41
C GLN A 255 19.12 -1.36 22.04
N ARG A 256 18.24 -2.06 21.36
CA ARG A 256 17.78 -1.73 20.01
C ARG A 256 16.28 -1.92 19.86
N LEU A 257 15.68 -1.17 18.93
CA LEU A 257 14.33 -1.33 18.48
C LEU A 257 14.34 -1.67 16.98
N VAL A 258 13.65 -2.73 16.61
CA VAL A 258 13.33 -3.05 15.22
C VAL A 258 11.86 -2.73 15.02
N TRP A 259 11.59 -1.73 14.21
CA TRP A 259 10.23 -1.28 13.95
C TRP A 259 9.58 -2.13 12.87
N MET A 260 8.51 -2.88 13.22
CA MET A 260 7.77 -3.75 12.30
C MET A 260 6.36 -3.22 12.04
#